data_8a5f3c2670c2d588e429ba4c61da43a9
#
_entry.id   8a5f3c2670c2d588e429ba4c61da43a9
#
_cell.length_a   1.000
_cell.length_b   1.000
_cell.length_c   1.000
_cell.angle_alpha   90.00
_cell.angle_beta   90.00
_cell.angle_gamma   90.00
#
_symmetry.space_group_name_H-M   'P 1'
#
loop_
_entity.id
_entity.type
_entity.pdbx_description
1 polymer ?
#
loop_
_entity_poly.entity_id
_entity_poly.type
_entity_poly.pdbx_seq_one_letter_code
_entity_poly.pdbx_strand_id
1 'polypeptide(L)'
;MKHNTVLTVLSLLNALFFGLHLTGDIVFGIEKGGREILVGVLILAVYLYGAVGLPERLAGYIILLLGGLGSAALPVVHTMGRPLGERFAQLPGGFFFIWTLLTMGATGLVAFVLSVQAIWSLRQLEGGGGERVSGR
;
A
#
# COMPACT_ATOMS: atom_id res chain seq x y z
N MET A 1 -6.01 5.86 19.34
CA MET A 1 -4.98 4.80 19.52
C MET A 1 -5.27 3.50 18.73
N LYS A 2 -6.44 2.86 18.88
CA LYS A 2 -6.73 1.59 18.17
C LYS A 2 -6.71 1.70 16.63
N HIS A 3 -7.18 2.80 16.07
CA HIS A 3 -7.24 3.01 14.60
C HIS A 3 -5.83 3.09 13.98
N ASN A 4 -4.89 3.78 14.60
CA ASN A 4 -3.52 3.90 14.10
C ASN A 4 -2.77 2.56 14.14
N THR A 5 -3.00 1.75 15.18
CA THR A 5 -2.41 0.40 15.26
C THR A 5 -2.91 -0.50 14.13
N VAL A 6 -4.22 -0.45 13.83
CA VAL A 6 -4.81 -1.24 12.72
C VAL A 6 -4.22 -0.80 11.38
N LEU A 7 -4.13 0.51 11.13
CA LEU A 7 -3.51 1.03 9.92
C LEU A 7 -2.06 0.59 9.78
N THR A 8 -1.26 0.69 10.85
CA THR A 8 0.14 0.25 10.84
C THR A 8 0.26 -1.24 10.54
N VAL A 9 -0.51 -2.10 11.21
CA VAL A 9 -0.49 -3.55 10.99
C VAL A 9 -0.88 -3.90 9.56
N LEU A 10 -1.95 -3.29 9.04
CA LEU A 10 -2.39 -3.51 7.65
C LEU A 10 -1.37 -3.00 6.64
N SER A 11 -0.71 -1.87 6.92
CA SER A 11 0.34 -1.35 6.05
C SER A 11 1.57 -2.26 6.04
N LEU A 12 1.96 -2.83 7.18
CA LEU A 12 3.05 -3.81 7.25
C LEU A 12 2.69 -5.10 6.51
N LEU A 13 1.44 -5.56 6.64
CA LEU A 13 0.95 -6.72 5.90
C LEU A 13 0.94 -6.45 4.39
N ASN A 14 0.49 -5.27 3.96
CA ASN A 14 0.54 -4.87 2.56
C ASN A 14 1.99 -4.79 2.04
N ALA A 15 2.91 -4.25 2.84
CA ALA A 15 4.34 -4.21 2.50
C ALA A 15 4.94 -5.62 2.34
N LEU A 16 4.53 -6.57 3.20
CA LEU A 16 4.93 -7.97 3.08
C LEU A 16 4.46 -8.58 1.74
N PHE A 17 3.18 -8.41 1.40
CA PHE A 17 2.65 -8.92 0.13
C PHE A 17 3.28 -8.24 -1.08
N PHE A 18 3.57 -6.95 -1.01
CA PHE A 18 4.29 -6.24 -2.05
C PHE A 18 5.72 -6.79 -2.21
N GLY A 19 6.43 -7.05 -1.11
CA GLY A 19 7.74 -7.70 -1.15
C GLY A 19 7.71 -9.11 -1.74
N LEU A 20 6.70 -9.92 -1.39
CA LEU A 20 6.49 -11.26 -1.95
C LEU A 20 6.17 -11.19 -3.45
N HIS A 21 5.34 -10.22 -3.87
CA HIS A 21 5.02 -9.99 -5.27
C HIS A 21 6.26 -9.59 -6.08
N LEU A 22 7.02 -8.62 -5.59
CA LEU A 22 8.27 -8.18 -6.21
C LEU A 22 9.30 -9.32 -6.30
N THR A 23 9.37 -10.17 -5.28
CA THR A 23 10.21 -11.38 -5.32
C THR A 23 9.73 -12.34 -6.40
N GLY A 24 8.42 -12.52 -6.56
CA GLY A 24 7.83 -13.31 -7.64
C GLY A 24 8.20 -12.78 -9.02
N ASP A 25 8.12 -11.47 -9.24
CA ASP A 25 8.52 -10.83 -10.50
C ASP A 25 9.98 -11.12 -10.87
N ILE A 26 10.87 -11.10 -9.87
CA ILE A 26 12.29 -11.41 -10.06
C ILE A 26 12.49 -12.91 -10.34
N VAL A 27 11.94 -13.78 -9.52
CA VAL A 27 12.16 -15.24 -9.58
C VAL A 27 11.59 -15.85 -10.86
N PHE A 28 10.41 -15.37 -11.27
CA PHE A 28 9.74 -15.86 -12.49
C PHE A 28 10.16 -15.10 -13.75
N GLY A 29 11.04 -14.10 -13.63
CA GLY A 29 11.55 -13.33 -14.77
C GLY A 29 10.46 -12.54 -15.50
N ILE A 30 9.41 -12.12 -14.79
CA ILE A 30 8.31 -11.31 -15.31
C ILE A 30 8.82 -9.92 -15.64
N GLU A 31 9.56 -9.33 -14.71
CA GLU A 31 10.29 -8.08 -14.90
C GLU A 31 11.74 -8.38 -15.33
N LYS A 32 12.08 -7.93 -16.53
CA LYS A 32 13.41 -8.18 -17.14
C LYS A 32 14.43 -7.10 -16.86
N GLY A 33 14.02 -5.98 -16.27
CA GLY A 33 14.87 -4.81 -16.06
C GLY A 33 15.25 -4.60 -14.58
N GLY A 34 16.54 -4.41 -14.29
CA GLY A 34 17.00 -4.05 -12.93
C GLY A 34 16.48 -2.68 -12.46
N ARG A 35 16.06 -1.82 -13.38
CA ARG A 35 15.53 -0.49 -13.08
C ARG A 35 14.14 -0.56 -12.44
N GLU A 36 13.25 -1.38 -12.97
CA GLU A 36 11.89 -1.59 -12.47
C GLU A 36 11.94 -2.21 -11.06
N ILE A 37 12.82 -3.18 -10.86
CA ILE A 37 13.06 -3.79 -9.54
C ILE A 37 13.58 -2.76 -8.55
N LEU A 38 14.53 -1.92 -8.93
CA LEU A 38 15.05 -0.86 -8.06
C LEU A 38 13.96 0.12 -7.65
N VAL A 39 13.11 0.54 -8.59
CA VAL A 39 11.96 1.41 -8.30
C VAL A 39 11.00 0.74 -7.32
N GLY A 40 10.69 -0.54 -7.52
CA GLY A 40 9.84 -1.31 -6.61
C GLY A 40 10.41 -1.39 -5.18
N VAL A 41 11.72 -1.63 -5.06
CA VAL A 41 12.42 -1.64 -3.74
C VAL A 41 12.38 -0.27 -3.08
N LEU A 42 12.59 0.81 -3.82
CA LEU A 42 12.52 2.18 -3.29
C LEU A 42 11.10 2.53 -2.82
N ILE A 43 10.08 2.16 -3.60
CA ILE A 43 8.66 2.35 -3.19
C ILE A 43 8.37 1.59 -1.90
N LEU A 44 8.82 0.33 -1.79
CA LEU A 44 8.66 -0.48 -0.58
C LEU A 44 9.35 0.16 0.63
N ALA A 45 10.58 0.66 0.46
CA ALA A 45 11.33 1.31 1.53
C ALA A 45 10.63 2.60 2.02
N VAL A 46 10.16 3.44 1.10
CA VAL A 46 9.40 4.66 1.43
C VAL A 46 8.09 4.32 2.14
N TYR A 47 7.38 3.29 1.65
CA TYR A 47 6.13 2.83 2.26
C TYR A 47 6.34 2.33 3.70
N LEU A 48 7.36 1.50 3.93
CA LEU A 48 7.75 1.03 5.27
C LEU A 48 8.15 2.20 6.17
N TYR A 49 8.90 3.16 5.65
CA TYR A 49 9.25 4.38 6.40
C TYR A 49 8.00 5.18 6.79
N GLY A 50 7.02 5.30 5.91
CA GLY A 50 5.73 5.92 6.24
C GLY A 50 4.99 5.19 7.36
N ALA A 51 4.99 3.85 7.32
CA ALA A 51 4.27 3.02 8.29
C ALA A 51 4.90 3.02 9.70
N VAL A 52 6.23 3.01 9.78
CA VAL A 52 6.96 2.80 11.05
C VAL A 52 7.72 4.05 11.48
N GLY A 53 8.29 4.80 10.54
CA GLY A 53 9.13 5.97 10.84
C GLY A 53 8.33 7.26 11.06
N LEU A 54 7.10 7.34 10.52
CA LEU A 54 6.24 8.52 10.60
C LEU A 54 4.86 8.22 11.21
N PRO A 55 4.78 7.49 12.34
CA PRO A 55 3.49 7.18 12.94
C PRO A 55 2.78 8.48 13.37
N GLU A 56 1.47 8.52 13.14
CA GLU A 56 0.59 9.65 13.52
C GLU A 56 0.94 11.02 12.90
N ARG A 57 1.82 11.04 11.90
CA ARG A 57 2.16 12.24 11.14
C ARG A 57 1.42 12.30 9.81
N LEU A 58 1.02 13.50 9.42
CA LEU A 58 0.34 13.72 8.13
C LEU A 58 1.15 13.15 6.95
N ALA A 59 2.47 13.35 6.95
CA ALA A 59 3.35 12.82 5.92
C ALA A 59 3.31 11.27 5.86
N GLY A 60 3.28 10.59 7.02
CA GLY A 60 3.11 9.14 7.10
C GLY A 60 1.79 8.70 6.47
N TYR A 61 0.69 9.34 6.85
CA TYR A 61 -0.62 9.01 6.28
C TYR A 61 -0.71 9.26 4.77
N ILE A 62 -0.07 10.32 4.25
CA ILE A 62 0.00 10.58 2.80
C ILE A 62 0.78 9.46 2.09
N ILE A 63 1.92 9.04 2.64
CA ILE A 63 2.71 7.94 2.07
C ILE A 63 1.89 6.64 2.05
N LEU A 64 1.21 6.30 3.16
CA LEU A 64 0.37 5.12 3.25
C LEU A 64 -0.85 5.18 2.33
N LEU A 65 -1.44 6.36 2.15
CA LEU A 65 -2.53 6.59 1.21
C LEU A 65 -2.09 6.33 -0.24
N LEU A 66 -0.98 6.92 -0.66
CA LEU A 66 -0.46 6.76 -2.02
C LEU A 66 -0.01 5.32 -2.28
N GLY A 67 0.69 4.71 -1.33
CA GLY A 67 1.11 3.31 -1.43
C GLY A 67 -0.07 2.34 -1.41
N GLY A 68 -1.07 2.57 -0.58
CA GLY A 68 -2.30 1.78 -0.53
C GLY A 68 -3.09 1.88 -1.84
N LEU A 69 -3.21 3.09 -2.41
CA LEU A 69 -3.84 3.31 -3.72
C LEU A 69 -3.06 2.59 -4.83
N GLY A 70 -1.74 2.70 -4.84
CA GLY A 70 -0.87 2.00 -5.80
C GLY A 70 -1.06 0.48 -5.71
N SER A 71 -1.02 -0.08 -4.51
CA SER A 71 -1.24 -1.52 -4.28
C SER A 71 -2.63 -1.98 -4.71
N ALA A 72 -3.67 -1.19 -4.46
CA ALA A 72 -5.04 -1.48 -4.88
C ALA A 72 -5.20 -1.43 -6.41
N ALA A 73 -4.44 -0.59 -7.10
CA ALA A 73 -4.48 -0.46 -8.56
C ALA A 73 -3.73 -1.59 -9.29
N LEU A 74 -2.74 -2.22 -8.67
CA LEU A 74 -1.90 -3.24 -9.31
C LEU A 74 -2.69 -4.42 -9.90
N PRO A 75 -3.67 -5.04 -9.22
CA PRO A 75 -4.49 -6.09 -9.82
C PRO A 75 -5.20 -5.64 -11.11
N VAL A 76 -5.70 -4.39 -11.11
CA VAL A 76 -6.37 -3.81 -12.27
C VAL A 76 -5.39 -3.63 -13.44
N VAL A 77 -4.21 -3.07 -13.17
CA VAL A 77 -3.16 -2.88 -14.18
C VAL A 77 -2.72 -4.22 -14.78
N HIS A 78 -2.56 -5.26 -13.94
CA HIS A 78 -2.16 -6.59 -14.41
C HIS A 78 -3.26 -7.33 -15.18
N THR A 79 -4.53 -6.94 -15.02
CA THR A 79 -5.66 -7.50 -15.80
C THR A 79 -5.92 -6.76 -17.10
N MET A 80 -5.34 -5.56 -17.28
CA MET A 80 -5.51 -4.81 -18.53
C MET A 80 -4.97 -5.59 -19.72
N GLY A 81 -5.87 -5.96 -20.61
CA GLY A 81 -5.56 -6.62 -21.88
C GLY A 81 -5.69 -8.15 -21.89
N ARG A 82 -5.63 -8.86 -20.76
CA ARG A 82 -5.88 -10.32 -20.67
C ARG A 82 -6.32 -10.73 -19.27
N PRO A 83 -7.21 -11.73 -19.14
CA PRO A 83 -7.57 -12.29 -17.83
C PRO A 83 -6.35 -12.82 -17.07
N LEU A 84 -6.27 -12.53 -15.77
CA LEU A 84 -5.16 -13.01 -14.90
C LEU A 84 -4.91 -14.51 -15.00
N GLY A 85 -5.97 -15.30 -15.07
CA GLY A 85 -5.88 -16.76 -15.15
C GLY A 85 -5.17 -17.24 -16.42
N GLU A 86 -5.43 -16.64 -17.57
CA GLU A 86 -4.81 -17.04 -18.84
C GLU A 86 -3.33 -16.64 -18.90
N ARG A 87 -2.98 -15.49 -18.30
CA ARG A 87 -1.61 -14.97 -18.35
C ARG A 87 -0.66 -15.75 -17.48
N PHE A 88 -1.10 -16.22 -16.31
CA PHE A 88 -0.25 -16.82 -15.30
C PHE A 88 -0.50 -18.30 -15.04
N ALA A 89 -1.57 -18.89 -15.60
CA ALA A 89 -1.91 -20.30 -15.42
C ALA A 89 -0.79 -21.28 -15.87
N GLN A 90 0.06 -20.86 -16.82
CA GLN A 90 1.13 -21.67 -17.37
C GLN A 90 2.50 -21.42 -16.70
N LEU A 91 2.58 -20.43 -15.79
CA LEU A 91 3.84 -20.12 -15.12
C LEU A 91 4.00 -20.98 -13.86
N PRO A 92 5.20 -21.56 -13.62
CA PRO A 92 5.52 -22.13 -12.32
C PRO A 92 5.26 -21.08 -11.23
N GLY A 93 4.39 -21.37 -10.26
CA GLY A 93 4.04 -20.41 -9.21
C GLY A 93 2.99 -19.36 -9.59
N GLY A 94 2.32 -19.48 -10.75
CA GLY A 94 1.29 -18.53 -11.19
C GLY A 94 0.15 -18.36 -10.19
N PHE A 95 -0.25 -19.43 -9.48
CA PHE A 95 -1.22 -19.35 -8.40
C PHE A 95 -0.74 -18.43 -7.26
N PHE A 96 0.51 -18.60 -6.83
CA PHE A 96 1.10 -17.77 -5.77
C PHE A 96 1.18 -16.30 -6.19
N PHE A 97 1.56 -16.04 -7.45
CA PHE A 97 1.60 -14.69 -8.02
C PHE A 97 0.23 -14.02 -7.99
N ILE A 98 -0.82 -14.71 -8.48
CA ILE A 98 -2.19 -14.18 -8.48
C ILE A 98 -2.67 -13.93 -7.04
N TRP A 99 -2.43 -14.87 -6.15
CA TRP A 99 -2.85 -14.76 -4.76
C TRP A 99 -2.19 -13.59 -4.04
N THR A 100 -0.87 -13.42 -4.18
CA THR A 100 -0.15 -12.27 -3.59
C THR A 100 -0.63 -10.96 -4.17
N LEU A 101 -0.88 -10.89 -5.49
CA LEU A 101 -1.39 -9.71 -6.16
C LEU A 101 -2.76 -9.30 -5.65
N LEU A 102 -3.71 -10.23 -5.54
CA LEU A 102 -5.07 -9.96 -5.05
C LEU A 102 -5.08 -9.58 -3.57
N THR A 103 -4.29 -10.28 -2.74
CA THR A 103 -4.22 -9.99 -1.31
C THR A 103 -3.56 -8.63 -1.06
N MET A 104 -2.53 -8.29 -1.83
CA MET A 104 -1.91 -6.97 -1.81
C MET A 104 -2.90 -5.88 -2.22
N GLY A 105 -3.68 -6.12 -3.28
CA GLY A 105 -4.73 -5.19 -3.72
C GLY A 105 -5.79 -4.96 -2.64
N ALA A 106 -6.27 -6.02 -2.00
CA ALA A 106 -7.26 -5.94 -0.93
C ALA A 106 -6.72 -5.21 0.31
N THR A 107 -5.53 -5.58 0.79
CA THR A 107 -4.89 -4.92 1.94
C THR A 107 -4.54 -3.47 1.64
N GLY A 108 -4.11 -3.17 0.41
CA GLY A 108 -3.84 -1.81 -0.07
C GLY A 108 -5.09 -0.93 -0.08
N LEU A 109 -6.22 -1.47 -0.54
CA LEU A 109 -7.50 -0.75 -0.52
C LEU A 109 -7.93 -0.40 0.91
N VAL A 110 -7.82 -1.33 1.84
CA VAL A 110 -8.15 -1.07 3.25
C VAL A 110 -7.19 -0.04 3.85
N ALA A 111 -5.88 -0.15 3.60
CA ALA A 111 -4.89 0.82 4.05
C ALA A 111 -5.18 2.23 3.48
N PHE A 112 -5.57 2.33 2.21
CA PHE A 112 -6.00 3.58 1.58
C PHE A 112 -7.19 4.21 2.32
N VAL A 113 -8.26 3.45 2.56
CA VAL A 113 -9.47 3.95 3.26
C VAL A 113 -9.13 4.43 4.67
N LEU A 114 -8.34 3.64 5.42
CA LEU A 114 -7.94 4.01 6.77
C LEU A 114 -7.03 5.25 6.79
N SER A 115 -6.16 5.41 5.79
CA SER A 115 -5.32 6.61 5.66
C SER A 115 -6.14 7.87 5.40
N VAL A 116 -7.19 7.78 4.54
CA VAL A 116 -8.14 8.89 4.33
C VAL A 116 -8.82 9.29 5.64
N GLN A 117 -9.32 8.29 6.40
CA GLN A 117 -9.97 8.54 7.69
C GLN A 117 -9.01 9.18 8.69
N ALA A 118 -7.75 8.72 8.76
CA ALA A 118 -6.73 9.27 9.64
C ALA A 118 -6.41 10.73 9.30
N ILE A 119 -6.24 11.06 8.01
CA ILE A 119 -6.00 12.44 7.54
C ILE A 119 -7.19 13.34 7.89
N TRP A 120 -8.41 12.86 7.69
CA TRP A 120 -9.60 13.63 8.03
C TRP A 120 -9.70 13.90 9.53
N SER A 121 -9.46 12.90 10.37
CA SER A 121 -9.46 13.05 11.82
C SER A 121 -8.42 14.08 12.31
N LEU A 122 -7.21 14.07 11.73
CA LEU A 122 -6.20 15.09 12.05
C LEU A 122 -6.68 16.51 11.75
N ARG A 123 -7.27 16.73 10.58
CA ARG A 123 -7.77 18.05 10.17
C ARG A 123 -8.89 18.57 11.07
N GLN A 124 -9.75 17.68 11.57
CA GLN A 124 -10.81 18.07 12.50
C GLN A 124 -10.25 18.53 13.86
N LEU A 125 -9.19 17.89 14.34
CA LEU A 125 -8.53 18.30 15.59
C LEU A 125 -7.86 19.66 15.46
N GLU A 126 -7.25 19.98 14.33
CA GLU A 126 -6.64 21.28 14.06
C GLU A 126 -7.69 22.40 13.90
N GLY A 127 -8.82 22.12 13.24
CA GLY A 127 -9.91 23.09 13.03
C GLY A 127 -10.72 23.40 14.30
N GLY A 128 -10.91 22.42 15.20
CA GLY A 128 -11.66 22.63 16.46
C GLY A 128 -10.90 23.34 17.58
N GLY A 129 -9.57 23.50 17.45
CA GLY A 129 -8.74 24.20 18.43
C GLY A 129 -8.85 25.74 18.37
N GLY A 130 -9.25 26.30 17.22
CA GLY A 130 -9.30 27.75 16.99
C GLY A 130 -10.47 28.49 17.66
N GLU A 131 -11.59 27.84 17.89
CA GLU A 131 -12.79 28.48 18.43
C GLU A 131 -12.79 28.67 19.95
N ARG A 132 -11.97 27.96 20.70
CA ARG A 132 -11.95 28.04 22.17
C ARG A 132 -11.10 29.19 22.74
N VAL A 133 -10.33 29.90 21.93
CA VAL A 133 -9.44 30.98 22.40
C VAL A 133 -10.09 32.39 22.26
N SER A 134 -11.16 32.52 21.50
CA SER A 134 -11.81 33.84 21.24
C SER A 134 -12.92 34.22 22.24
N GLY A 135 -13.16 33.46 23.27
CA GLY A 135 -14.28 33.63 24.22
C GLY A 135 -13.88 34.08 25.63
N ARG A 136 -12.76 34.82 25.80
CA ARG A 136 -12.42 35.44 27.10
C ARG A 136 -12.10 36.93 26.93
#